data_e380a44433e96643fa5b0e744a88087a
#
_entry.id   e380a44433e96643fa5b0e744a88087a
#
_cell.length_a   1.000
_cell.length_b   1.000
_cell.length_c   1.000
_cell.angle_alpha   90.00
_cell.angle_beta   90.00
_cell.angle_gamma   90.00
#
_symmetry.space_group_name_H-M   'P 1'
#
loop_
_entity.id
_entity.type
_entity.pdbx_description
1 polymer ?
#
loop_
_entity_poly.entity_id
_entity_poly.type
_entity_poly.pdbx_seq_one_letter_code
_entity_poly.pdbx_strand_id
1 'polypeptide(L)'
;MPRPLPAHVLAITDGDPDAVRNHIVHAANRVIEAKGLAAASTRAIADEAGVAGGTLYNYFDNHVQLLAKSIVAHTSQLTEPIADLPSRAGHATVTGNLTHFVRQAAPVLDQLIPAFAAAFSDSALLDAVRREMANVDPLNDPARVVERYLLAERDLGRVRSDADSRAAAALVVSICHDDAFNRYLYRDRAKPKSRAREIALIAQSVST
;
A
#
# COMPACT_ATOMS: atom_id res chain seq x y z
N MET A 1 13.90 -28.38 20.25
CA MET A 1 12.43 -28.32 20.21
C MET A 1 11.99 -26.87 20.10
N PRO A 2 11.04 -26.50 19.24
CA PRO A 2 10.49 -25.15 19.21
C PRO A 2 9.90 -24.80 20.57
N ARG A 3 10.16 -23.58 21.05
CA ARG A 3 9.58 -23.09 22.30
C ARG A 3 8.07 -22.93 22.13
N PRO A 4 7.23 -23.40 23.08
CA PRO A 4 5.78 -23.25 22.95
C PRO A 4 5.38 -21.77 22.86
N LEU A 5 4.31 -21.49 22.12
CA LEU A 5 3.74 -20.15 22.02
C LEU A 5 3.20 -19.72 23.38
N PRO A 6 3.31 -18.43 23.74
CA PRO A 6 2.69 -17.87 24.94
C PRO A 6 1.17 -18.00 24.92
N ALA A 7 0.55 -18.18 26.08
CA ALA A 7 -0.90 -18.39 26.20
C ALA A 7 -1.74 -17.30 25.53
N HIS A 8 -1.31 -16.02 25.62
CA HIS A 8 -2.03 -14.91 25.00
C HIS A 8 -1.97 -14.96 23.46
N VAL A 9 -0.87 -15.45 22.87
CA VAL A 9 -0.77 -15.64 21.41
C VAL A 9 -1.63 -16.81 20.97
N LEU A 10 -1.62 -17.91 21.72
CA LEU A 10 -2.52 -19.05 21.48
C LEU A 10 -3.99 -18.65 21.54
N ALA A 11 -4.37 -17.77 22.50
CA ALA A 11 -5.75 -17.31 22.63
C ALA A 11 -6.28 -16.51 21.44
N ILE A 12 -5.39 -15.86 20.67
CA ILE A 12 -5.79 -15.06 19.50
C ILE A 12 -5.52 -15.74 18.17
N THR A 13 -4.77 -16.86 18.16
CA THR A 13 -4.38 -17.55 16.92
C THR A 13 -4.85 -19.00 16.88
N ASP A 14 -5.41 -19.55 17.98
CA ASP A 14 -5.69 -20.97 18.18
C ASP A 14 -4.54 -21.91 17.80
N GLY A 15 -3.32 -21.38 17.76
CA GLY A 15 -2.13 -22.08 17.32
C GLY A 15 -2.07 -22.36 15.81
N ASP A 16 -2.99 -21.78 15.03
CA ASP A 16 -2.95 -21.86 13.57
C ASP A 16 -1.68 -21.18 13.05
N PRO A 17 -0.82 -21.87 12.27
CA PRO A 17 0.44 -21.32 11.79
C PRO A 17 0.29 -20.05 10.95
N ASP A 18 -0.77 -19.91 10.17
CA ASP A 18 -0.99 -18.74 9.34
C ASP A 18 -1.50 -17.57 10.18
N ALA A 19 -2.35 -17.80 11.18
CA ALA A 19 -2.77 -16.79 12.13
C ALA A 19 -1.57 -16.29 12.97
N VAL A 20 -0.66 -17.16 13.40
CA VAL A 20 0.57 -16.78 14.11
C VAL A 20 1.50 -15.97 13.19
N ARG A 21 1.65 -16.37 11.93
CA ARG A 21 2.44 -15.63 10.94
C ARG A 21 1.89 -14.21 10.75
N ASN A 22 0.59 -14.09 10.57
CA ASN A 22 -0.08 -12.79 10.43
C ASN A 22 0.06 -11.93 11.69
N HIS A 23 -0.07 -12.51 12.89
CA HIS A 23 0.16 -11.80 14.14
C HIS A 23 1.57 -11.20 14.22
N ILE A 24 2.60 -11.95 13.81
CA ILE A 24 3.99 -11.46 13.78
C ILE A 24 4.15 -10.35 12.73
N VAL A 25 3.56 -10.50 11.53
CA VAL A 25 3.57 -9.47 10.48
C VAL A 25 2.92 -8.18 10.98
N HIS A 26 1.76 -8.25 11.65
CA HIS A 26 1.12 -7.07 12.24
C HIS A 26 1.98 -6.42 13.35
N ALA A 27 2.66 -7.21 14.16
CA ALA A 27 3.60 -6.67 15.15
C ALA A 27 4.77 -5.94 14.46
N ALA A 28 5.33 -6.51 13.41
CA ALA A 28 6.38 -5.86 12.62
C ALA A 28 5.89 -4.53 12.00
N ASN A 29 4.65 -4.49 11.48
CA ASN A 29 4.06 -3.26 10.95
C ASN A 29 3.94 -2.19 12.03
N ARG A 30 3.44 -2.53 13.23
CA ARG A 30 3.38 -1.55 14.35
C ARG A 30 4.75 -1.00 14.71
N VAL A 31 5.81 -1.83 14.71
CA VAL A 31 7.18 -1.36 14.96
C VAL A 31 7.65 -0.41 13.86
N ILE A 32 7.38 -0.77 12.58
CA ILE A 32 7.75 0.05 11.41
C ILE A 32 7.04 1.40 11.45
N GLU A 33 5.74 1.41 11.72
CA GLU A 33 4.94 2.64 11.83
C GLU A 33 5.42 3.56 12.94
N ALA A 34 5.69 2.99 14.12
CA ALA A 34 6.07 3.77 15.30
C ALA A 34 7.52 4.28 15.26
N LYS A 35 8.45 3.51 14.68
CA LYS A 35 9.91 3.74 14.84
C LYS A 35 10.69 3.71 13.51
N GLY A 36 10.03 3.43 12.40
CA GLY A 36 10.63 3.26 11.08
C GLY A 36 11.23 1.87 10.84
N LEU A 37 11.50 1.55 9.58
CA LEU A 37 11.99 0.23 9.15
C LEU A 37 13.34 -0.14 9.80
N ALA A 38 14.25 0.81 9.98
CA ALA A 38 15.56 0.58 10.59
C ALA A 38 15.47 0.09 12.06
N ALA A 39 14.38 0.39 12.77
CA ALA A 39 14.14 -0.06 14.13
C ALA A 39 13.48 -1.44 14.23
N ALA A 40 12.98 -1.98 13.12
CA ALA A 40 12.26 -3.25 13.06
C ALA A 40 13.20 -4.47 13.13
N SER A 41 14.02 -4.52 14.19
CA SER A 41 14.90 -5.68 14.45
C SER A 41 14.10 -6.92 14.85
N THR A 42 14.68 -8.10 14.69
CA THR A 42 14.09 -9.37 15.14
C THR A 42 13.65 -9.30 16.62
N ARG A 43 14.45 -8.67 17.47
CA ARG A 43 14.14 -8.49 18.89
C ARG A 43 12.94 -7.57 19.08
N ALA A 44 12.94 -6.40 18.45
CA ALA A 44 11.85 -5.44 18.58
C ALA A 44 10.51 -6.02 18.10
N ILE A 45 10.54 -6.79 17.01
CA ILE A 45 9.34 -7.46 16.48
C ILE A 45 8.88 -8.57 17.41
N ALA A 46 9.79 -9.37 17.96
CA ALA A 46 9.45 -10.44 18.89
C ALA A 46 8.85 -9.89 20.20
N ASP A 47 9.44 -8.82 20.74
CA ASP A 47 8.95 -8.13 21.92
C ASP A 47 7.54 -7.56 21.67
N GLU A 48 7.31 -6.93 20.50
CA GLU A 48 6.00 -6.38 20.11
C GLU A 48 4.94 -7.48 19.84
N ALA A 49 5.36 -8.63 19.29
CA ALA A 49 4.48 -9.78 19.08
C ALA A 49 4.23 -10.59 20.36
N GLY A 50 4.97 -10.31 21.43
CA GLY A 50 4.88 -11.07 22.68
C GLY A 50 5.40 -12.50 22.55
N VAL A 51 6.36 -12.77 21.66
CA VAL A 51 6.94 -14.09 21.45
C VAL A 51 8.44 -14.10 21.71
N ALA A 52 9.03 -15.30 21.87
CA ALA A 52 10.49 -15.40 21.94
C ALA A 52 11.11 -15.13 20.56
N GLY A 53 12.27 -14.45 20.50
CA GLY A 53 12.95 -14.13 19.24
C GLY A 53 13.18 -15.33 18.31
N GLY A 54 13.50 -16.49 18.87
CA GLY A 54 13.64 -17.74 18.11
C GLY A 54 12.33 -18.24 17.48
N THR A 55 11.17 -17.81 17.99
CA THR A 55 9.87 -18.19 17.44
C THR A 55 9.67 -17.64 16.02
N LEU A 56 10.21 -16.47 15.72
CA LEU A 56 10.10 -15.86 14.40
C LEU A 56 10.65 -16.78 13.29
N TYR A 57 11.74 -17.48 13.56
CA TYR A 57 12.39 -18.38 12.63
C TYR A 57 11.65 -19.71 12.40
N ASN A 58 10.59 -19.97 13.16
CA ASN A 58 9.67 -21.08 12.87
C ASN A 58 8.66 -20.72 11.75
N TYR A 59 8.47 -19.41 11.48
CA TYR A 59 7.46 -18.90 10.55
C TYR A 59 8.05 -18.16 9.35
N PHE A 60 9.31 -17.70 9.47
CA PHE A 60 10.00 -16.96 8.41
C PHE A 60 11.43 -17.50 8.27
N ASP A 61 11.88 -17.69 7.04
CA ASP A 61 13.21 -18.22 6.73
C ASP A 61 14.33 -17.32 7.28
N ASN A 62 14.08 -16.01 7.25
CA ASN A 62 15.00 -15.02 7.76
C ASN A 62 14.29 -13.67 8.03
N HIS A 63 15.03 -12.75 8.62
CA HIS A 63 14.54 -11.42 8.95
C HIS A 63 14.11 -10.59 7.71
N VAL A 64 14.82 -10.74 6.60
CA VAL A 64 14.51 -10.02 5.33
C VAL A 64 13.15 -10.44 4.79
N GLN A 65 12.83 -11.75 4.82
CA GLN A 65 11.52 -12.25 4.41
C GLN A 65 10.41 -11.71 5.31
N LEU A 66 10.61 -11.68 6.63
CA LEU A 66 9.65 -11.10 7.56
C LEU A 66 9.38 -9.62 7.23
N LEU A 67 10.43 -8.82 7.06
CA LEU A 67 10.29 -7.41 6.69
C LEU A 67 9.57 -7.22 5.36
N ALA A 68 9.93 -8.00 4.34
CA ALA A 68 9.29 -7.93 3.03
C ALA A 68 7.78 -8.23 3.12
N LYS A 69 7.40 -9.31 3.81
CA LYS A 69 5.97 -9.64 4.04
C LYS A 69 5.26 -8.54 4.81
N SER A 70 5.90 -7.93 5.80
CA SER A 70 5.34 -6.84 6.59
C SER A 70 5.11 -5.58 5.72
N ILE A 71 6.08 -5.18 4.90
CA ILE A 71 5.93 -4.04 3.99
C ILE A 71 4.77 -4.28 3.02
N VAL A 72 4.66 -5.47 2.43
CA VAL A 72 3.60 -5.79 1.45
C VAL A 72 2.23 -5.85 2.13
N ALA A 73 2.11 -6.49 3.30
CA ALA A 73 0.87 -6.54 4.06
C ALA A 73 0.41 -5.13 4.49
N HIS A 74 1.34 -4.30 4.95
CA HIS A 74 1.06 -2.90 5.29
C HIS A 74 0.59 -2.10 4.07
N THR A 75 1.26 -2.27 2.92
CA THR A 75 0.84 -1.66 1.64
C THR A 75 -0.59 -2.05 1.29
N SER A 76 -0.93 -3.33 1.37
CA SER A 76 -2.27 -3.82 1.05
C SER A 76 -3.34 -3.21 1.98
N GLN A 77 -3.07 -3.12 3.28
CA GLN A 77 -3.98 -2.50 4.25
C GLN A 77 -4.19 -1.00 3.97
N LEU A 78 -3.11 -0.28 3.68
CA LEU A 78 -3.19 1.15 3.40
C LEU A 78 -3.90 1.46 2.08
N THR A 79 -3.82 0.57 1.09
CA THR A 79 -4.46 0.76 -0.22
C THR A 79 -5.92 0.31 -0.27
N GLU A 80 -6.41 -0.44 0.72
CA GLU A 80 -7.80 -0.90 0.78
C GLU A 80 -8.84 0.24 0.62
N PRO A 81 -8.72 1.39 1.33
CA PRO A 81 -9.69 2.48 1.19
C PRO A 81 -9.76 3.10 -0.20
N ILE A 82 -8.68 3.04 -1.00
CA ILE A 82 -8.67 3.58 -2.36
C ILE A 82 -9.14 2.56 -3.40
N ALA A 83 -9.19 1.28 -3.06
CA ALA A 83 -9.66 0.21 -3.92
C ALA A 83 -11.17 0.28 -4.23
N ASP A 84 -11.93 1.06 -3.44
CA ASP A 84 -13.39 1.23 -3.61
C ASP A 84 -13.78 2.19 -4.75
N LEU A 85 -12.84 2.87 -5.37
CA LEU A 85 -13.13 3.84 -6.45
C LEU A 85 -14.08 3.30 -7.54
N PRO A 86 -13.96 2.04 -8.03
CA PRO A 86 -14.88 1.52 -9.05
C PRO A 86 -16.35 1.50 -8.62
N SER A 87 -16.67 1.35 -7.34
CA SER A 87 -18.05 1.38 -6.83
C SER A 87 -18.70 2.77 -6.96
N ARG A 88 -17.90 3.82 -7.18
CA ARG A 88 -18.37 5.19 -7.37
C ARG A 88 -18.77 5.51 -8.80
N ALA A 89 -18.65 4.55 -9.73
CA ALA A 89 -19.08 4.74 -11.12
C ALA A 89 -20.58 5.07 -11.19
N GLY A 90 -20.94 6.03 -12.03
CA GLY A 90 -22.31 6.55 -12.13
C GLY A 90 -22.70 7.58 -11.07
N HIS A 91 -21.90 7.75 -10.01
CA HIS A 91 -22.15 8.73 -8.94
C HIS A 91 -21.25 9.96 -9.08
N ALA A 92 -21.75 11.14 -8.68
CA ALA A 92 -21.02 12.41 -8.78
C ALA A 92 -20.47 12.68 -10.22
N THR A 93 -19.33 13.33 -10.34
CA THR A 93 -18.64 13.56 -11.63
C THR A 93 -17.35 12.76 -11.71
N VAL A 94 -16.90 12.42 -12.92
CA VAL A 94 -15.61 11.75 -13.15
C VAL A 94 -14.48 12.54 -12.49
N THR A 95 -14.41 13.86 -12.70
CA THR A 95 -13.44 14.76 -12.06
C THR A 95 -13.52 14.71 -10.54
N GLY A 96 -14.74 14.72 -9.98
CA GLY A 96 -14.96 14.68 -8.53
C GLY A 96 -14.47 13.37 -7.91
N ASN A 97 -14.74 12.24 -8.55
CA ASN A 97 -14.31 10.92 -8.08
C ASN A 97 -12.79 10.74 -8.19
N LEU A 98 -12.15 11.19 -9.29
CA LEU A 98 -10.70 11.18 -9.40
C LEU A 98 -10.03 12.10 -8.40
N THR A 99 -10.60 13.28 -8.14
CA THR A 99 -10.11 14.19 -7.07
C THR A 99 -10.21 13.55 -5.69
N HIS A 100 -11.32 12.84 -5.42
CA HIS A 100 -11.48 12.09 -4.18
C HIS A 100 -10.41 11.02 -4.04
N PHE A 101 -10.18 10.21 -5.08
CA PHE A 101 -9.14 9.18 -5.10
C PHE A 101 -7.76 9.78 -4.78
N VAL A 102 -7.35 10.86 -5.45
CA VAL A 102 -6.05 11.50 -5.22
C VAL A 102 -5.89 11.99 -3.78
N ARG A 103 -6.96 12.53 -3.19
CA ARG A 103 -6.95 12.95 -1.77
C ARG A 103 -6.82 11.77 -0.81
N GLN A 104 -7.45 10.64 -1.11
CA GLN A 104 -7.34 9.42 -0.30
C GLN A 104 -5.97 8.74 -0.47
N ALA A 105 -5.38 8.79 -1.66
CA ALA A 105 -4.06 8.23 -1.93
C ALA A 105 -2.92 9.01 -1.25
N ALA A 106 -3.08 10.30 -0.98
CA ALA A 106 -2.02 11.13 -0.42
C ALA A 106 -1.49 10.62 0.94
N PRO A 107 -2.32 10.39 1.98
CA PRO A 107 -1.84 9.89 3.27
C PRO A 107 -1.28 8.45 3.16
N VAL A 108 -1.78 7.64 2.24
CA VAL A 108 -1.26 6.30 1.95
C VAL A 108 0.20 6.38 1.50
N LEU A 109 0.46 7.19 0.49
CA LEU A 109 1.81 7.35 -0.06
C LEU A 109 2.77 8.02 0.92
N ASP A 110 2.30 8.94 1.77
CA ASP A 110 3.12 9.57 2.81
C ASP A 110 3.66 8.53 3.82
N GLN A 111 2.95 7.43 4.04
CA GLN A 111 3.38 6.31 4.88
C GLN A 111 4.24 5.31 4.10
N LEU A 112 3.92 5.03 2.84
CA LEU A 112 4.60 3.99 2.06
C LEU A 112 5.97 4.44 1.53
N ILE A 113 6.12 5.70 1.10
CA ILE A 113 7.38 6.18 0.49
C ILE A 113 8.58 6.01 1.43
N PRO A 114 8.52 6.34 2.74
CA PRO A 114 9.64 6.11 3.65
C PRO A 114 10.05 4.64 3.75
N ALA A 115 9.08 3.71 3.78
CA ALA A 115 9.34 2.29 3.86
C ALA A 115 10.00 1.77 2.57
N PHE A 116 9.50 2.17 1.41
CA PHE A 116 10.10 1.82 0.12
C PHE A 116 11.48 2.47 -0.08
N ALA A 117 11.68 3.72 0.34
CA ALA A 117 12.97 4.38 0.27
C ALA A 117 14.03 3.63 1.09
N ALA A 118 13.67 3.11 2.28
CA ALA A 118 14.54 2.27 3.06
C ALA A 118 14.80 0.91 2.40
N ALA A 119 13.78 0.29 1.78
CA ALA A 119 13.94 -0.96 1.04
C ALA A 119 14.84 -0.79 -0.20
N PHE A 120 14.81 0.35 -0.88
CA PHE A 120 15.69 0.63 -2.03
C PHE A 120 17.18 0.70 -1.67
N SER A 121 17.52 0.96 -0.42
CA SER A 121 18.90 0.98 0.07
C SER A 121 19.47 -0.42 0.39
N ASP A 122 18.63 -1.47 0.43
CA ASP A 122 19.00 -2.86 0.70
C ASP A 122 18.52 -3.75 -0.45
N SER A 123 19.46 -4.23 -1.28
CA SER A 123 19.13 -5.03 -2.46
C SER A 123 18.43 -6.36 -2.09
N ALA A 124 18.82 -6.99 -0.99
CA ALA A 124 18.20 -8.24 -0.55
C ALA A 124 16.75 -8.03 -0.10
N LEU A 125 16.48 -6.93 0.62
CA LEU A 125 15.13 -6.55 1.02
C LEU A 125 14.29 -6.17 -0.19
N LEU A 126 14.84 -5.40 -1.12
CA LEU A 126 14.13 -5.01 -2.34
C LEU A 126 13.71 -6.23 -3.18
N ASP A 127 14.62 -7.20 -3.35
CA ASP A 127 14.32 -8.43 -4.08
C ASP A 127 13.28 -9.31 -3.35
N ALA A 128 13.31 -9.32 -2.03
CA ALA A 128 12.28 -10.00 -1.23
C ALA A 128 10.92 -9.31 -1.37
N VAL A 129 10.87 -7.97 -1.29
CA VAL A 129 9.63 -7.19 -1.51
C VAL A 129 9.07 -7.44 -2.91
N ARG A 130 9.90 -7.45 -3.96
CA ARG A 130 9.47 -7.75 -5.34
C ARG A 130 8.82 -9.15 -5.43
N ARG A 131 9.40 -10.16 -4.79
CA ARG A 131 8.83 -11.52 -4.75
C ARG A 131 7.48 -11.56 -4.04
N GLU A 132 7.35 -10.88 -2.91
CA GLU A 132 6.08 -10.83 -2.17
C GLU A 132 5.02 -10.02 -2.93
N MET A 133 5.38 -8.90 -3.55
CA MET A 133 4.48 -8.11 -4.40
C MET A 133 3.93 -8.89 -5.60
N ALA A 134 4.70 -9.85 -6.15
CA ALA A 134 4.22 -10.70 -7.24
C ALA A 134 3.05 -11.62 -6.83
N ASN A 135 2.83 -11.82 -5.53
CA ASN A 135 1.73 -12.61 -4.99
C ASN A 135 0.49 -11.76 -4.62
N VAL A 136 0.60 -10.42 -4.72
CA VAL A 136 -0.53 -9.52 -4.47
C VAL A 136 -1.46 -9.53 -5.69
N ASP A 137 -2.77 -9.52 -5.45
CA ASP A 137 -3.75 -9.44 -6.54
C ASP A 137 -3.50 -8.18 -7.39
N PRO A 138 -3.20 -8.33 -8.69
CA PRO A 138 -2.96 -7.19 -9.58
C PRO A 138 -4.14 -6.20 -9.64
N LEU A 139 -5.36 -6.63 -9.28
CA LEU A 139 -6.53 -5.76 -9.24
C LEU A 139 -6.47 -4.70 -8.13
N ASN A 140 -5.60 -4.89 -7.15
CA ASN A 140 -5.34 -3.93 -6.07
C ASN A 140 -4.28 -2.87 -6.44
N ASP A 141 -3.65 -2.98 -7.62
CA ASP A 141 -2.78 -1.93 -8.16
C ASP A 141 -3.59 -0.63 -8.32
N PRO A 142 -3.16 0.51 -7.76
CA PRO A 142 -3.89 1.78 -7.86
C PRO A 142 -4.20 2.20 -9.30
N ALA A 143 -3.31 1.92 -10.26
CA ALA A 143 -3.57 2.22 -11.67
C ALA A 143 -4.68 1.33 -12.24
N ARG A 144 -4.73 0.06 -11.85
CA ARG A 144 -5.82 -0.84 -12.22
C ARG A 144 -7.15 -0.44 -11.58
N VAL A 145 -7.13 0.03 -10.35
CA VAL A 145 -8.33 0.55 -9.67
C VAL A 145 -8.90 1.73 -10.45
N VAL A 146 -8.07 2.71 -10.83
CA VAL A 146 -8.51 3.87 -11.62
C VAL A 146 -8.93 3.45 -13.03
N GLU A 147 -8.22 2.55 -13.70
CA GLU A 147 -8.58 2.02 -15.01
C GLU A 147 -9.97 1.37 -14.97
N ARG A 148 -10.23 0.48 -14.01
CA ARG A 148 -11.54 -0.17 -13.83
C ARG A 148 -12.66 0.83 -13.60
N TYR A 149 -12.41 1.87 -12.81
CA TYR A 149 -13.35 2.95 -12.61
C TYR A 149 -13.70 3.66 -13.94
N LEU A 150 -12.68 4.04 -14.71
CA LEU A 150 -12.90 4.73 -16.00
C LEU A 150 -13.60 3.84 -17.02
N LEU A 151 -13.32 2.53 -17.01
CA LEU A 151 -14.04 1.57 -17.85
C LEU A 151 -15.51 1.46 -17.45
N ALA A 152 -15.83 1.41 -16.16
CA ALA A 152 -17.21 1.41 -15.68
C ALA A 152 -17.95 2.71 -16.04
N GLU A 153 -17.29 3.86 -15.95
CA GLU A 153 -17.87 5.15 -16.41
C GLU A 153 -18.07 5.19 -17.93
N ARG A 154 -17.21 4.52 -18.71
CA ARG A 154 -17.38 4.37 -20.14
C ARG A 154 -18.61 3.53 -20.48
N ASP A 155 -18.83 2.44 -19.76
CA ASP A 155 -20.01 1.57 -19.96
C ASP A 155 -21.32 2.31 -19.64
N LEU A 156 -21.24 3.36 -18.81
CA LEU A 156 -22.33 4.29 -18.52
C LEU A 156 -22.43 5.49 -19.50
N GLY A 157 -21.58 5.54 -20.53
CA GLY A 157 -21.55 6.62 -21.52
C GLY A 157 -21.00 7.96 -21.01
N ARG A 158 -20.31 7.99 -19.84
CA ARG A 158 -19.75 9.21 -19.22
C ARG A 158 -18.26 9.40 -19.54
N VAL A 159 -17.60 8.36 -20.04
CA VAL A 159 -16.26 8.38 -20.61
C VAL A 159 -16.36 7.95 -22.06
N ARG A 160 -15.63 8.62 -22.95
CA ARG A 160 -15.65 8.35 -24.40
C ARG A 160 -15.17 6.91 -24.68
N SER A 161 -15.77 6.30 -25.70
CA SER A 161 -15.43 4.91 -26.10
C SER A 161 -14.00 4.78 -26.65
N ASP A 162 -13.44 5.86 -27.23
CA ASP A 162 -12.08 5.94 -27.79
C ASP A 162 -11.03 6.42 -26.78
N ALA A 163 -11.43 6.72 -25.52
CA ALA A 163 -10.51 7.18 -24.50
C ALA A 163 -9.56 6.08 -24.04
N ASP A 164 -8.28 6.39 -23.93
CA ASP A 164 -7.28 5.49 -23.34
C ASP A 164 -7.35 5.54 -21.79
N SER A 165 -8.28 4.75 -21.24
CA SER A 165 -8.52 4.65 -19.81
C SER A 165 -7.26 4.20 -19.04
N ARG A 166 -6.40 3.38 -19.65
CA ARG A 166 -5.17 2.91 -19.05
C ARG A 166 -4.13 4.02 -18.94
N ALA A 167 -3.93 4.80 -20.00
CA ALA A 167 -3.02 5.95 -19.96
C ALA A 167 -3.50 7.01 -18.98
N ALA A 168 -4.82 7.31 -18.97
CA ALA A 168 -5.41 8.24 -18.01
C ALA A 168 -5.20 7.78 -16.54
N ALA A 169 -5.40 6.50 -16.26
CA ALA A 169 -5.17 5.92 -14.95
C ALA A 169 -3.70 6.05 -14.51
N ALA A 170 -2.76 5.75 -15.41
CA ALA A 170 -1.34 5.91 -15.14
C ALA A 170 -0.97 7.38 -14.82
N LEU A 171 -1.54 8.35 -15.52
CA LEU A 171 -1.33 9.77 -15.25
C LEU A 171 -1.88 10.19 -13.88
N VAL A 172 -3.09 9.72 -13.51
CA VAL A 172 -3.67 10.02 -12.18
C VAL A 172 -2.77 9.50 -11.06
N VAL A 173 -2.29 8.25 -11.17
CA VAL A 173 -1.41 7.66 -10.15
C VAL A 173 -0.04 8.35 -10.14
N SER A 174 0.50 8.76 -11.30
CA SER A 174 1.76 9.50 -11.39
C SER A 174 1.69 10.84 -10.64
N ILE A 175 0.56 11.55 -10.70
CA ILE A 175 0.33 12.78 -9.93
C ILE A 175 0.43 12.49 -8.42
N CYS A 176 -0.18 11.38 -7.94
CA CYS A 176 -0.11 11.01 -6.54
C CYS A 176 1.34 10.75 -6.09
N HIS A 177 2.11 10.01 -6.90
CA HIS A 177 3.53 9.72 -6.61
C HIS A 177 4.40 10.98 -6.62
N ASP A 178 4.23 11.86 -7.64
CA ASP A 178 4.99 13.14 -7.71
C ASP A 178 4.77 13.99 -6.46
N ASP A 179 3.51 14.13 -6.03
CA ASP A 179 3.19 14.90 -4.84
C ASP A 179 3.78 14.30 -3.56
N ALA A 180 3.63 13.00 -3.37
CA ALA A 180 4.12 12.33 -2.19
C ALA A 180 5.66 12.32 -2.14
N PHE A 181 6.32 12.09 -3.28
CA PHE A 181 7.77 12.13 -3.37
C PHE A 181 8.32 13.53 -3.11
N ASN A 182 7.68 14.57 -3.63
CA ASN A 182 8.02 15.96 -3.34
C ASN A 182 7.85 16.30 -1.85
N ARG A 183 6.77 15.84 -1.19
CA ARG A 183 6.61 16.01 0.26
C ARG A 183 7.70 15.28 1.05
N TYR A 184 8.06 14.08 0.64
CA TYR A 184 9.11 13.30 1.29
C TYR A 184 10.48 13.97 1.19
N LEU A 185 10.87 14.47 0.00
CA LEU A 185 12.18 15.09 -0.23
C LEU A 185 12.28 16.52 0.31
N TYR A 186 11.19 17.31 0.21
CA TYR A 186 11.22 18.76 0.44
C TYR A 186 10.31 19.16 1.60
N ARG A 187 10.28 18.38 2.68
CA ARG A 187 9.36 18.49 3.84
C ARG A 187 8.96 19.91 4.21
N ASP A 188 9.94 20.84 4.31
CA ASP A 188 9.70 22.22 4.76
C ASP A 188 9.38 23.21 3.61
N ARG A 189 9.52 22.78 2.37
CA ARG A 189 9.31 23.61 1.17
C ARG A 189 8.14 23.17 0.31
N ALA A 190 7.64 21.96 0.50
CA ALA A 190 6.53 21.43 -0.27
C ALA A 190 5.22 22.04 0.22
N LYS A 191 4.79 23.15 -0.41
CA LYS A 191 3.39 23.58 -0.27
C LYS A 191 2.50 22.52 -0.92
N PRO A 192 1.39 22.12 -0.25
CA PRO A 192 0.41 21.25 -0.87
C PRO A 192 -0.04 21.87 -2.19
N LYS A 193 0.32 21.26 -3.31
CA LYS A 193 -0.16 21.70 -4.61
C LYS A 193 -1.58 21.20 -4.79
N SER A 194 -2.51 22.09 -5.10
CA SER A 194 -3.81 21.64 -5.57
C SER A 194 -3.61 21.02 -6.97
N ARG A 195 -3.85 19.73 -7.09
CA ARG A 195 -3.82 19.00 -8.38
C ARG A 195 -5.16 19.03 -9.11
N ALA A 196 -6.06 19.89 -8.66
CA ALA A 196 -7.41 19.97 -9.22
C ALA A 196 -7.40 20.28 -10.73
N ARG A 197 -6.44 21.10 -11.19
CA ARG A 197 -6.32 21.47 -12.61
C ARG A 197 -5.83 20.28 -13.45
N GLU A 198 -4.81 19.58 -13.01
CA GLU A 198 -4.25 18.42 -13.70
C GLU A 198 -5.28 17.29 -13.75
N ILE A 199 -5.98 17.03 -12.64
CA ILE A 199 -7.05 16.03 -12.58
C ILE A 199 -8.20 16.43 -13.51
N ALA A 200 -8.59 17.71 -13.52
CA ALA A 200 -9.63 18.20 -14.41
C ALA A 200 -9.24 18.03 -15.89
N LEU A 201 -7.99 18.30 -16.27
CA LEU A 201 -7.49 18.08 -17.64
C LEU A 201 -7.54 16.60 -18.03
N ILE A 202 -7.10 15.70 -17.13
CA ILE A 202 -7.19 14.26 -17.40
C ILE A 202 -8.65 13.83 -17.53
N ALA A 203 -9.53 14.26 -16.62
CA ALA A 203 -10.94 13.92 -16.70
C ALA A 203 -11.59 14.45 -17.99
N GLN A 204 -11.30 15.68 -18.40
CA GLN A 204 -11.80 16.28 -19.64
C GLN A 204 -11.28 15.55 -20.87
N SER A 205 -10.06 15.04 -20.86
CA SER A 205 -9.49 14.30 -22.00
C SER A 205 -10.19 12.95 -22.25
N VAL A 206 -10.88 12.41 -21.25
CA VAL A 206 -11.58 11.11 -21.35
C VAL A 206 -13.09 11.23 -21.28
N SER A 207 -13.67 12.32 -20.76
CA SER A 207 -15.13 12.49 -20.64
C SER A 207 -15.81 12.80 -21.97
N THR A 208 -17.07 12.43 -22.07
CA THR A 208 -17.99 12.74 -23.21
C THR A 208 -18.41 14.19 -23.18
#